data_d7ebe30bea5cd85fc88cf5fcc7d01fd9
#
_entry.id   d7ebe30bea5cd85fc88cf5fcc7d01fd9
#
_cell.length_a   1.000
_cell.length_b   1.000
_cell.length_c   1.000
_cell.angle_alpha   90.00
_cell.angle_beta   90.00
_cell.angle_gamma   90.00
#
_symmetry.space_group_name_H-M   'P 1'
#
loop_
_entity.id
_entity.type
_entity.pdbx_description
1 polymer ?
#
loop_
_entity_poly.entity_id
_entity_poly.type
_entity_poly.pdbx_seq_one_letter_code
_entity_poly.pdbx_strand_id
1 'polypeptide(L)'
;YGKMNATDDEVMAAAEQASVHEQIMALERAYDSDATMLSGGQQQRIALARMFLKNPPIIFLDEPTASLDAIATEQIKLSLDAIKQGRTVIMISHSLSQIIDADYTYVLENGAVAEHGEHDDLYHQGGAYKKIFDAMAKSLNIDKIARTFEDEDTHA
;
A
#
# COMPACT_ATOMS: atom_id res chain seq x y z
N TYR A 1 -14.11 10.09 11.04
CA TYR A 1 -15.01 8.90 11.01
C TYR A 1 -14.30 7.56 11.31
N GLY A 2 -13.47 7.41 12.30
CA GLY A 2 -12.92 6.12 12.73
C GLY A 2 -13.69 5.54 13.89
N LYS A 3 -13.68 6.28 15.01
CA LYS A 3 -14.29 5.92 16.29
C LYS A 3 -14.89 7.18 16.90
N MET A 4 -16.20 7.22 17.12
CA MET A 4 -16.92 8.45 17.55
C MET A 4 -16.46 8.96 18.93
N ASN A 5 -16.05 8.05 19.82
CA ASN A 5 -15.62 8.38 21.19
C ASN A 5 -14.09 8.19 21.36
N ALA A 6 -13.31 8.38 20.29
CA ALA A 6 -11.86 8.32 20.38
C ALA A 6 -11.34 9.49 21.23
N THR A 7 -10.36 9.20 22.07
CA THR A 7 -9.59 10.25 22.76
C THR A 7 -8.57 10.88 21.80
N ASP A 8 -8.06 12.04 22.13
CA ASP A 8 -7.01 12.72 21.36
C ASP A 8 -5.75 11.84 21.26
N ASP A 9 -5.39 11.15 22.34
CA ASP A 9 -4.25 10.22 22.36
C ASP A 9 -4.46 9.03 21.40
N GLU A 10 -5.67 8.48 21.33
CA GLU A 10 -6.00 7.40 20.38
C GLU A 10 -5.91 7.90 18.93
N VAL A 11 -6.35 9.13 18.66
CA VAL A 11 -6.28 9.75 17.33
C VAL A 11 -4.82 10.00 16.93
N MET A 12 -4.00 10.53 17.82
CA MET A 12 -2.57 10.76 17.59
C MET A 12 -1.83 9.45 17.34
N ALA A 13 -2.05 8.42 18.18
CA ALA A 13 -1.45 7.10 17.99
C ALA A 13 -1.82 6.47 16.64
N ALA A 14 -3.07 6.61 16.20
CA ALA A 14 -3.50 6.12 14.88
C ALA A 14 -2.82 6.88 13.73
N ALA A 15 -2.60 8.20 13.88
CA ALA A 15 -1.89 9.02 12.89
C ALA A 15 -0.39 8.67 12.83
N GLU A 16 0.23 8.35 13.96
CA GLU A 16 1.62 7.85 14.02
C GLU A 16 1.74 6.51 13.29
N GLN A 17 0.85 5.56 13.55
CA GLN A 17 0.82 4.26 12.86
C GLN A 17 0.64 4.40 11.35
N ALA A 18 -0.10 5.41 10.91
CA ALA A 18 -0.30 5.74 9.50
C ALA A 18 0.81 6.65 8.93
N SER A 19 1.85 6.97 9.70
CA SER A 19 2.97 7.83 9.29
C SER A 19 2.54 9.21 8.77
N VAL A 20 1.51 9.81 9.37
CA VAL A 20 0.96 11.11 8.97
C VAL A 20 0.90 12.14 10.11
N HIS A 21 1.27 11.74 11.32
CA HIS A 21 1.24 12.63 12.49
C HIS A 21 2.06 13.91 12.30
N GLU A 22 3.32 13.80 11.87
CA GLU A 22 4.20 14.94 11.68
C GLU A 22 3.66 15.94 10.65
N GLN A 23 3.09 15.44 9.56
CA GLN A 23 2.49 16.29 8.53
C GLN A 23 1.24 17.02 9.03
N ILE A 24 0.46 16.39 9.89
CA ILE A 24 -0.68 17.04 10.56
C ILE A 24 -0.18 18.13 11.50
N MET A 25 0.84 17.84 12.31
CA MET A 25 1.41 18.80 13.26
C MET A 25 2.08 20.01 12.59
N ALA A 26 2.53 19.85 11.33
CA ALA A 26 3.08 20.95 10.54
C ALA A 26 2.02 21.93 10.00
N LEU A 27 0.75 21.59 10.06
CA LEU A 27 -0.35 22.49 9.68
C LEU A 27 -0.57 23.57 10.77
N GLU A 28 -1.03 24.75 10.37
CA GLU A 28 -1.24 25.90 11.25
C GLU A 28 -2.10 25.61 12.49
N ARG A 29 -3.13 24.76 12.30
CA ARG A 29 -4.06 24.36 13.38
C ARG A 29 -3.92 22.87 13.74
N ALA A 30 -2.84 22.21 13.33
CA ALA A 30 -2.58 20.80 13.58
C ALA A 30 -3.83 19.92 13.28
N TYR A 31 -4.34 19.18 14.24
CA TYR A 31 -5.50 18.29 14.10
C TYR A 31 -6.84 19.03 13.89
N ASP A 32 -6.91 20.33 14.12
CA ASP A 32 -8.09 21.17 13.82
C ASP A 32 -8.06 21.77 12.41
N SER A 33 -7.04 21.43 11.62
CA SER A 33 -6.91 21.87 10.23
C SER A 33 -7.82 21.07 9.31
N ASP A 34 -8.18 21.70 8.16
CA ASP A 34 -8.90 21.00 7.11
C ASP A 34 -7.95 20.01 6.39
N ALA A 35 -8.36 18.75 6.30
CA ALA A 35 -7.58 17.69 5.65
C ALA A 35 -7.33 17.95 4.15
N THR A 36 -8.10 18.82 3.51
CA THR A 36 -7.89 19.23 2.12
C THR A 36 -6.60 20.03 1.92
N MET A 37 -6.00 20.55 2.99
CA MET A 37 -4.70 21.23 2.97
C MET A 37 -3.53 20.25 2.80
N LEU A 38 -3.76 18.97 2.96
CA LEU A 38 -2.75 17.92 2.80
C LEU A 38 -2.67 17.42 1.36
N SER A 39 -1.51 16.88 0.97
CA SER A 39 -1.33 16.22 -0.33
C SER A 39 -2.21 14.97 -0.47
N GLY A 40 -2.42 14.49 -1.71
CA GLY A 40 -3.22 13.28 -1.95
C GLY A 40 -2.70 12.05 -1.19
N GLY A 41 -1.37 11.84 -1.15
CA GLY A 41 -0.76 10.75 -0.38
C GLY A 41 -0.93 10.91 1.13
N GLN A 42 -0.87 12.15 1.64
CA GLN A 42 -1.12 12.43 3.05
C GLN A 42 -2.59 12.21 3.42
N GLN A 43 -3.54 12.58 2.54
CA GLN A 43 -4.96 12.30 2.72
C GLN A 43 -5.25 10.78 2.72
N GLN A 44 -4.57 10.00 1.88
CA GLN A 44 -4.69 8.54 1.91
C GLN A 44 -4.18 7.95 3.23
N ARG A 45 -3.09 8.48 3.79
CA ARG A 45 -2.60 8.06 5.11
C ARG A 45 -3.56 8.43 6.23
N ILE A 46 -4.31 9.53 6.13
CA ILE A 46 -5.42 9.82 7.05
C ILE A 46 -6.51 8.75 6.95
N ALA A 47 -6.83 8.29 5.75
CA ALA A 47 -7.79 7.18 5.58
C ALA A 47 -7.29 5.89 6.26
N LEU A 48 -5.98 5.59 6.17
CA LEU A 48 -5.37 4.47 6.91
C LEU A 48 -5.41 4.70 8.44
N ALA A 49 -5.14 5.92 8.91
CA ALA A 49 -5.26 6.25 10.34
C ALA A 49 -6.68 5.98 10.87
N ARG A 50 -7.71 6.29 10.09
CA ARG A 50 -9.09 5.94 10.42
C ARG A 50 -9.31 4.44 10.53
N MET A 51 -8.63 3.63 9.69
CA MET A 51 -8.69 2.17 9.78
C MET A 51 -8.00 1.66 11.04
N PHE A 52 -6.84 2.20 11.42
CA PHE A 52 -6.19 1.87 12.69
C PHE A 52 -7.09 2.19 13.88
N LEU A 53 -7.70 3.37 13.88
CA LEU A 53 -8.58 3.83 14.95
C LEU A 53 -9.85 2.97 15.07
N LYS A 54 -10.45 2.59 13.94
CA LYS A 54 -11.63 1.73 13.87
C LYS A 54 -11.31 0.27 14.19
N ASN A 55 -10.10 -0.16 13.85
CA ASN A 55 -9.58 -1.50 14.08
C ASN A 55 -10.51 -2.65 13.58
N PRO A 56 -10.96 -2.64 12.33
CA PRO A 56 -11.81 -3.69 11.81
C PRO A 56 -10.99 -4.98 11.56
N PRO A 57 -11.58 -6.17 11.67
CA PRO A 57 -10.90 -7.44 11.41
C PRO A 57 -10.64 -7.69 9.91
N ILE A 58 -11.43 -7.07 9.04
CA ILE A 58 -11.33 -7.20 7.57
C ILE A 58 -11.26 -5.80 6.96
N ILE A 59 -10.30 -5.59 6.07
CA ILE A 59 -10.07 -4.31 5.38
C ILE A 59 -10.04 -4.56 3.88
N PHE A 60 -10.71 -3.68 3.13
CA PHE A 60 -10.64 -3.63 1.67
C PHE A 60 -9.85 -2.41 1.23
N LEU A 61 -8.85 -2.63 0.39
CA LEU A 61 -8.02 -1.58 -0.21
C LEU A 61 -8.12 -1.67 -1.74
N ASP A 62 -8.54 -0.58 -2.35
CA ASP A 62 -8.63 -0.46 -3.81
C ASP A 62 -7.54 0.48 -4.30
N GLU A 63 -6.54 -0.07 -5.02
CA GLU A 63 -5.41 0.66 -5.59
C GLU A 63 -4.75 1.66 -4.60
N PRO A 64 -4.32 1.22 -3.40
CA PRO A 64 -3.92 2.13 -2.33
C PRO A 64 -2.69 2.99 -2.63
N THR A 65 -1.93 2.66 -3.67
CA THR A 65 -0.74 3.41 -4.10
C THR A 65 -0.90 4.06 -5.49
N ALA A 66 -2.05 3.94 -6.12
CA ALA A 66 -2.32 4.58 -7.40
C ALA A 66 -2.23 6.11 -7.27
N SER A 67 -1.66 6.76 -8.27
CA SER A 67 -1.52 8.23 -8.33
C SER A 67 -0.59 8.85 -7.28
N LEU A 68 0.25 8.06 -6.62
CA LEU A 68 1.26 8.54 -5.68
C LEU A 68 2.64 8.61 -6.34
N ASP A 69 3.46 9.58 -5.92
CA ASP A 69 4.88 9.58 -6.21
C ASP A 69 5.63 8.47 -5.44
N ALA A 70 6.89 8.24 -5.79
CA ALA A 70 7.69 7.17 -5.21
C ALA A 70 7.89 7.31 -3.69
N ILE A 71 8.06 8.53 -3.20
CA ILE A 71 8.28 8.81 -1.77
C ILE A 71 6.99 8.55 -0.99
N ALA A 72 5.86 9.04 -1.48
CA ALA A 72 4.56 8.82 -0.87
C ALA A 72 4.18 7.32 -0.90
N THR A 73 4.51 6.62 -1.98
CA THR A 73 4.31 5.17 -2.11
C THR A 73 5.08 4.39 -1.05
N GLU A 74 6.35 4.73 -0.81
CA GLU A 74 7.17 4.08 0.22
C GLU A 74 6.61 4.32 1.63
N GLN A 75 6.19 5.54 1.92
CA GLN A 75 5.59 5.88 3.21
C GLN A 75 4.26 5.13 3.45
N ILE A 76 3.42 5.01 2.42
CA ILE A 76 2.18 4.23 2.51
C ILE A 76 2.47 2.74 2.65
N LYS A 77 3.51 2.21 2.01
CA LYS A 77 3.90 0.80 2.15
C LYS A 77 4.13 0.42 3.62
N LEU A 78 4.87 1.23 4.37
CA LEU A 78 5.08 1.02 5.81
C LEU A 78 3.76 0.98 6.60
N SER A 79 2.84 1.88 6.27
CA SER A 79 1.51 1.92 6.91
C SER A 79 0.65 0.72 6.52
N LEU A 80 0.73 0.27 5.26
CA LEU A 80 0.03 -0.93 4.79
C LEU A 80 0.56 -2.20 5.48
N ASP A 81 1.87 -2.32 5.66
CA ASP A 81 2.47 -3.45 6.36
C ASP A 81 2.07 -3.48 7.83
N ALA A 82 1.97 -2.32 8.48
CA ALA A 82 1.46 -2.23 9.85
C ALA A 82 -0.03 -2.61 9.94
N ILE A 83 -0.87 -2.20 8.99
CA ILE A 83 -2.31 -2.49 9.03
C ILE A 83 -2.64 -3.95 8.75
N LYS A 84 -1.77 -4.69 8.07
CA LYS A 84 -1.91 -6.14 7.82
C LYS A 84 -1.80 -6.96 9.11
N GLN A 85 -1.11 -6.46 10.13
CA GLN A 85 -0.86 -7.21 11.36
C GLN A 85 -2.17 -7.56 12.10
N GLY A 86 -2.45 -8.86 12.25
CA GLY A 86 -3.62 -9.37 12.96
C GLY A 86 -4.97 -9.13 12.25
N ARG A 87 -4.96 -8.81 10.95
CA ARG A 87 -6.17 -8.54 10.16
C ARG A 87 -6.15 -9.30 8.83
N THR A 88 -7.32 -9.47 8.24
CA THR A 88 -7.46 -9.90 6.85
C THR A 88 -7.56 -8.66 5.97
N VAL A 89 -6.62 -8.52 5.03
CA VAL A 89 -6.61 -7.41 4.07
C VAL A 89 -6.86 -7.96 2.67
N ILE A 90 -7.90 -7.47 2.02
CA ILE A 90 -8.22 -7.76 0.62
C ILE A 90 -7.85 -6.52 -0.19
N MET A 91 -6.93 -6.69 -1.13
CA MET A 91 -6.38 -5.58 -1.90
C MET A 91 -6.56 -5.79 -3.40
N ILE A 92 -6.98 -4.76 -4.10
CA ILE A 92 -6.89 -4.67 -5.55
C ILE A 92 -5.66 -3.83 -5.87
N SER A 93 -4.75 -4.36 -6.68
CA SER A 93 -3.51 -3.65 -7.01
C SER A 93 -2.95 -4.05 -8.37
N HIS A 94 -2.30 -3.07 -9.01
CA HIS A 94 -1.43 -3.23 -10.17
C HIS A 94 0.05 -3.01 -9.82
N SER A 95 0.41 -3.00 -8.54
CA SER A 95 1.78 -2.89 -8.08
C SER A 95 2.43 -4.27 -7.93
N LEU A 96 3.53 -4.51 -8.66
CA LEU A 96 4.28 -5.78 -8.59
C LEU A 96 4.70 -6.13 -7.17
N SER A 97 5.21 -5.17 -6.40
CA SER A 97 5.65 -5.40 -5.02
C SER A 97 4.51 -5.86 -4.13
N GLN A 98 3.32 -5.27 -4.27
CA GLN A 98 2.15 -5.65 -3.49
C GLN A 98 1.62 -7.03 -3.87
N ILE A 99 1.71 -7.38 -5.16
CA ILE A 99 1.28 -8.69 -5.66
C ILE A 99 2.22 -9.81 -5.19
N ILE A 100 3.54 -9.58 -5.22
CA ILE A 100 4.54 -10.55 -4.74
C ILE A 100 4.41 -10.78 -3.23
N ASP A 101 4.18 -9.70 -2.46
CA ASP A 101 4.10 -9.74 -1.00
C ASP A 101 2.73 -10.23 -0.48
N ALA A 102 1.79 -10.54 -1.36
CA ALA A 102 0.49 -11.07 -0.96
C ALA A 102 0.59 -12.54 -0.53
N ASP A 103 -0.04 -12.91 0.58
CA ASP A 103 -0.10 -14.30 1.05
C ASP A 103 -0.88 -15.19 0.07
N TYR A 104 -1.86 -14.61 -0.64
CA TYR A 104 -2.71 -15.32 -1.59
C TYR A 104 -3.29 -14.39 -2.65
N THR A 105 -3.28 -14.80 -3.90
CA THR A 105 -3.73 -13.99 -5.03
C THR A 105 -4.89 -14.68 -5.77
N TYR A 106 -5.88 -13.88 -6.16
CA TYR A 106 -6.96 -14.26 -7.06
C TYR A 106 -6.82 -13.46 -8.36
N VAL A 107 -6.75 -14.16 -9.49
CA VAL A 107 -6.74 -13.55 -10.83
C VAL A 107 -8.14 -13.59 -11.41
N LEU A 108 -8.67 -12.43 -11.76
CA LEU A 108 -10.01 -12.30 -12.33
C LEU A 108 -9.93 -12.07 -13.85
N GLU A 109 -10.63 -12.88 -14.61
CA GLU A 109 -10.83 -12.70 -16.06
C GLU A 109 -12.32 -12.84 -16.39
N ASN A 110 -12.85 -11.92 -17.18
CA ASN A 110 -14.24 -11.95 -17.64
C ASN A 110 -15.28 -12.10 -16.50
N GLY A 111 -15.01 -11.51 -15.35
CA GLY A 111 -15.91 -11.55 -14.19
C GLY A 111 -15.88 -12.85 -13.39
N ALA A 112 -14.93 -13.75 -13.65
CA ALA A 112 -14.74 -15.00 -12.92
C ALA A 112 -13.30 -15.14 -12.40
N VAL A 113 -13.11 -15.98 -11.37
CA VAL A 113 -11.78 -16.36 -10.91
C VAL A 113 -11.17 -17.32 -11.92
N ALA A 114 -10.12 -16.89 -12.61
CA ALA A 114 -9.37 -17.69 -13.57
C ALA A 114 -8.32 -18.56 -12.90
N GLU A 115 -7.56 -17.96 -11.96
CA GLU A 115 -6.50 -18.61 -11.20
C GLU A 115 -6.50 -18.09 -9.77
N HIS A 116 -5.98 -18.88 -8.85
CA HIS A 116 -5.76 -18.45 -7.46
C HIS A 116 -4.65 -19.28 -6.81
N GLY A 117 -3.89 -18.68 -5.90
CA GLY A 117 -2.78 -19.33 -5.21
C GLY A 117 -1.74 -18.36 -4.71
N GLU A 118 -0.63 -18.88 -4.24
CA GLU A 118 0.56 -18.13 -3.88
C GLU A 118 1.35 -17.70 -5.12
N HIS A 119 2.19 -16.67 -4.99
CA HIS A 119 2.97 -16.13 -6.09
C HIS A 119 3.77 -17.19 -6.86
N ASP A 120 4.54 -18.00 -6.14
CA ASP A 120 5.44 -18.99 -6.75
C ASP A 120 4.67 -20.05 -7.53
N ASP A 121 3.58 -20.56 -6.99
CA ASP A 121 2.73 -21.56 -7.64
C ASP A 121 2.10 -21.01 -8.91
N LEU A 122 1.50 -19.82 -8.83
CA LEU A 122 0.85 -19.17 -9.97
C LEU A 122 1.86 -18.82 -11.08
N TYR A 123 3.04 -18.37 -10.70
CA TYR A 123 4.09 -18.04 -11.66
C TYR A 123 4.58 -19.27 -12.42
N HIS A 124 4.79 -20.41 -11.72
CA HIS A 124 5.23 -21.67 -12.31
C HIS A 124 4.14 -22.34 -13.16
N GLN A 125 2.87 -22.12 -12.86
CA GLN A 125 1.76 -22.63 -13.71
C GLN A 125 1.79 -22.06 -15.14
N GLY A 126 2.33 -20.84 -15.31
CA GLY A 126 2.48 -20.24 -16.63
C GLY A 126 1.19 -19.72 -17.27
N GLY A 127 0.15 -19.50 -16.48
CA GLY A 127 -1.18 -19.08 -16.92
C GLY A 127 -1.38 -17.57 -17.04
N ALA A 128 -2.59 -17.10 -16.71
CA ALA A 128 -2.97 -15.68 -16.76
C ALA A 128 -2.13 -14.83 -15.80
N TYR A 129 -1.89 -15.32 -14.58
CA TYR A 129 -1.06 -14.66 -13.59
C TYR A 129 0.33 -14.32 -14.15
N LYS A 130 1.02 -15.32 -14.70
CA LYS A 130 2.36 -15.14 -15.25
C LYS A 130 2.39 -14.13 -16.39
N LYS A 131 1.41 -14.15 -17.28
CA LYS A 131 1.31 -13.20 -18.40
C LYS A 131 1.17 -11.77 -17.91
N ILE A 132 0.30 -11.54 -16.92
CA ILE A 132 0.09 -10.22 -16.31
C ILE A 132 1.37 -9.78 -15.61
N PHE A 133 1.96 -10.65 -14.79
CA PHE A 133 3.18 -10.39 -14.03
C PHE A 133 4.34 -10.01 -14.95
N ASP A 134 4.62 -10.80 -15.99
CA ASP A 134 5.69 -10.53 -16.94
C ASP A 134 5.47 -9.22 -17.71
N ALA A 135 4.22 -8.89 -18.06
CA ALA A 135 3.89 -7.62 -18.70
C ALA A 135 4.18 -6.41 -17.80
N MET A 136 3.82 -6.52 -16.52
CA MET A 136 4.09 -5.49 -15.51
C MET A 136 5.61 -5.34 -15.26
N ALA A 137 6.33 -6.46 -15.13
CA ALA A 137 7.77 -6.48 -14.93
C ALA A 137 8.52 -5.84 -16.12
N LYS A 138 8.13 -6.12 -17.34
CA LYS A 138 8.69 -5.50 -18.55
C LYS A 138 8.49 -3.99 -18.58
N SER A 139 7.35 -3.50 -18.12
CA SER A 139 7.06 -2.07 -18.05
C SER A 139 8.01 -1.30 -17.12
N LEU A 140 8.52 -1.96 -16.07
CA LEU A 140 9.46 -1.40 -15.10
C LEU A 140 10.91 -1.40 -15.58
N ASN A 141 11.23 -2.06 -16.70
CA ASN A 141 12.61 -2.19 -17.21
C ASN A 141 13.61 -2.64 -16.12
N ILE A 142 13.28 -3.75 -15.45
CA ILE A 142 13.98 -4.27 -14.27
C ILE A 142 15.47 -4.48 -14.54
N ASP A 143 15.83 -4.95 -15.73
CA ASP A 143 17.24 -5.16 -16.12
C ASP A 143 18.05 -3.86 -16.08
N LYS A 144 17.45 -2.73 -16.45
CA LYS A 144 18.10 -1.43 -16.40
C LYS A 144 18.23 -0.92 -14.98
N ILE A 145 17.21 -1.17 -14.15
CA ILE A 145 17.22 -0.81 -12.73
C ILE A 145 18.30 -1.60 -12.00
N ALA A 146 18.39 -2.91 -12.21
CA ALA A 146 19.39 -3.77 -11.59
C ALA A 146 20.83 -3.31 -11.90
N ARG A 147 21.13 -2.99 -13.17
CA ARG A 147 22.45 -2.46 -13.56
C ARG A 147 22.81 -1.14 -12.87
N THR A 148 21.85 -0.29 -12.60
CA THR A 148 22.09 0.99 -11.92
C THR A 148 22.64 0.77 -10.51
N PHE A 149 22.13 -0.22 -9.78
CA PHE A 149 22.62 -0.56 -8.44
C PHE A 149 23.96 -1.32 -8.46
N GLU A 150 24.20 -2.18 -9.45
CA GLU A 150 25.47 -2.90 -9.61
C GLU A 150 26.64 -1.95 -9.91
N ASP A 151 26.40 -0.86 -10.68
CA ASP A 151 27.41 0.14 -11.00
C ASP A 151 27.79 1.01 -9.79
N GLU A 152 26.91 1.21 -8.81
CA GLU A 152 27.20 1.96 -7.57
C GLU A 152 28.12 1.16 -6.63
N ASP A 153 27.95 -0.16 -6.52
CA ASP A 153 28.79 -1.03 -5.68
C ASP A 153 30.24 -1.19 -6.21
N THR A 154 30.48 -0.86 -7.48
CA THR A 154 31.81 -0.96 -8.12
C THR A 154 32.64 0.32 -7.95
N HIS A 155 32.05 1.42 -7.46
CA HIS A 155 32.71 2.72 -7.28
C HIS A 155 32.83 3.15 -5.79
N ALA A 156 32.58 2.25 -4.83
CA ALA A 156 32.74 2.49 -3.40
C ALA A 156 34.08 2.00 -2.85
#